data_51aa4172e0d6e3af97b9edf4771dd103
#
_entry.id   51aa4172e0d6e3af97b9edf4771dd103
#
_cell.length_a   1.000
_cell.length_b   1.000
_cell.length_c   1.000
_cell.angle_alpha   90.00
_cell.angle_beta   90.00
_cell.angle_gamma   90.00
#
_symmetry.space_group_name_H-M   'P 1'
#
loop_
_entity.id
_entity.type
_entity.pdbx_description
1 polymer ?
#
loop_
_entity_poly.entity_id
_entity_poly.type
_entity_poly.pdbx_seq_one_letter_code
_entity_poly.pdbx_strand_id
1 'polypeptide(L)'
;MARYARKTMKLHNYFRSSSSFRVRIALNLKGLDYEYVPVHIARGEHRTGSYPAISADMLVPLLEDEGERFSQSMAIMEYLDEVHPEPPLLPSDPAGRAHVRALSQSIACEIHPLNNLRVLKYLVKDLKLDEEAKNNWYRHWVRDGMLAFERQLAQHPASTYCWGNTPTMADCCLVPQIFNGRRFDCDFSGLPRTMAAFEACMQLDAFQRAQPSRCPDAEA
;
A
#
# COMPACT_ATOMS: atom_id res chain seq x y z
N MET A 1 28.65 12.53 24.45
CA MET A 1 27.23 12.48 24.13
C MET A 1 26.85 11.03 23.95
N ALA A 2 26.03 10.47 24.84
CA ALA A 2 25.57 9.08 24.73
C ALA A 2 24.70 8.96 23.47
N ARG A 3 25.12 8.14 22.50
CA ARG A 3 24.22 7.68 21.43
C ARG A 3 23.17 6.80 22.12
N TYR A 4 21.99 7.35 22.36
CA TYR A 4 20.84 6.52 22.67
C TYR A 4 20.69 5.53 21.52
N ALA A 5 20.72 4.24 21.82
CA ALA A 5 20.41 3.22 20.82
C ALA A 5 19.01 3.54 20.27
N ARG A 6 18.90 3.81 18.95
CA ARG A 6 17.63 4.08 18.30
C ARG A 6 16.74 2.86 18.54
N LYS A 7 15.53 3.08 19.04
CA LYS A 7 14.56 2.00 19.21
C LYS A 7 14.23 1.43 17.83
N THR A 8 14.20 0.12 17.71
CA THR A 8 13.79 -0.55 16.47
C THR A 8 12.36 -0.15 16.15
N MET A 9 12.11 0.32 14.92
CA MET A 9 10.77 0.56 14.41
C MET A 9 9.93 -0.71 14.51
N LYS A 10 8.62 -0.58 14.77
CA LYS A 10 7.68 -1.71 14.75
C LYS A 10 6.56 -1.43 13.77
N LEU A 11 6.33 -2.38 12.87
CA LEU A 11 5.21 -2.30 11.94
C LEU A 11 4.15 -3.32 12.32
N HIS A 12 3.04 -2.85 12.90
CA HIS A 12 1.84 -3.65 13.09
C HIS A 12 1.12 -3.76 11.75
N ASN A 13 1.01 -4.95 11.23
CA ASN A 13 0.50 -5.14 9.88
C ASN A 13 -0.11 -6.54 9.67
N TYR A 14 -0.70 -6.73 8.50
CA TYR A 14 -1.27 -7.99 8.06
C TYR A 14 -0.77 -8.31 6.66
N PHE A 15 -0.30 -9.54 6.43
CA PHE A 15 0.37 -9.92 5.18
C PHE A 15 -0.45 -9.60 3.91
N ARG A 16 -1.78 -9.81 3.92
CA ARG A 16 -2.67 -9.51 2.77
C ARG A 16 -3.15 -8.06 2.68
N SER A 17 -2.85 -7.21 3.67
CA SER A 17 -3.26 -5.81 3.65
C SER A 17 -2.48 -5.04 2.59
N SER A 18 -3.17 -4.48 1.59
CA SER A 18 -2.56 -3.62 0.58
C SER A 18 -1.93 -2.37 1.19
N SER A 19 -2.56 -1.78 2.21
CA SER A 19 -2.00 -0.61 2.92
C SER A 19 -0.72 -0.97 3.66
N SER A 20 -0.66 -2.14 4.31
CA SER A 20 0.57 -2.62 4.97
C SER A 20 1.65 -2.95 3.94
N PHE A 21 1.27 -3.53 2.81
CA PHE A 21 2.20 -3.85 1.73
C PHE A 21 2.90 -2.59 1.18
N ARG A 22 2.17 -1.45 1.05
CA ARG A 22 2.77 -0.15 0.69
C ARG A 22 3.91 0.23 1.63
N VAL A 23 3.67 0.15 2.93
CA VAL A 23 4.64 0.53 3.96
C VAL A 23 5.82 -0.43 3.98
N ARG A 24 5.60 -1.75 3.82
CA ARG A 24 6.68 -2.73 3.70
C ARG A 24 7.60 -2.43 2.50
N ILE A 25 7.01 -2.05 1.35
CA ILE A 25 7.80 -1.64 0.17
C ILE A 25 8.63 -0.40 0.51
N ALA A 26 8.03 0.62 1.08
CA ALA A 26 8.73 1.86 1.43
C ALA A 26 9.89 1.62 2.40
N LEU A 27 9.67 0.83 3.45
CA LEU A 27 10.73 0.44 4.40
C LEU A 27 11.87 -0.31 3.70
N ASN A 28 11.53 -1.27 2.82
CA ASN A 28 12.53 -2.03 2.07
C ASN A 28 13.31 -1.16 1.06
N LEU A 29 12.64 -0.23 0.37
CA LEU A 29 13.30 0.71 -0.55
C LEU A 29 14.32 1.58 0.19
N LYS A 30 13.97 2.03 1.40
CA LYS A 30 14.84 2.84 2.24
C LYS A 30 15.90 2.02 3.02
N GLY A 31 15.87 0.69 2.91
CA GLY A 31 16.80 -0.18 3.64
C GLY A 31 16.63 -0.10 5.16
N LEU A 32 15.42 0.16 5.64
CA LEU A 32 15.13 0.33 7.06
C LEU A 32 14.68 -1.00 7.68
N ASP A 33 15.35 -1.40 8.74
CA ASP A 33 14.97 -2.57 9.53
C ASP A 33 13.80 -2.23 10.47
N TYR A 34 12.90 -3.19 10.65
CA TYR A 34 11.75 -3.06 11.55
C TYR A 34 11.34 -4.41 12.15
N GLU A 35 10.75 -4.37 13.31
CA GLU A 35 10.06 -5.50 13.92
C GLU A 35 8.71 -5.70 13.21
N TYR A 36 8.50 -6.89 12.65
CA TYR A 36 7.22 -7.27 12.03
C TYR A 36 6.26 -7.75 13.10
N VAL A 37 5.18 -7.02 13.35
CA VAL A 37 4.15 -7.39 14.35
C VAL A 37 2.87 -7.76 13.61
N PRO A 38 2.50 -9.06 13.53
CA PRO A 38 1.29 -9.49 12.82
C PRO A 38 0.03 -9.08 13.59
N VAL A 39 -0.98 -8.62 12.84
CA VAL A 39 -2.34 -8.32 13.34
C VAL A 39 -3.34 -8.87 12.33
N HIS A 40 -3.91 -10.03 12.61
CA HIS A 40 -4.74 -10.76 11.65
C HIS A 40 -6.15 -10.17 11.52
N ILE A 41 -6.34 -9.21 10.59
CA ILE A 41 -7.60 -8.47 10.43
C ILE A 41 -8.78 -9.33 9.96
N ALA A 42 -8.55 -10.41 9.23
CA ALA A 42 -9.64 -11.31 8.81
C ALA A 42 -10.22 -12.07 10.00
N ARG A 43 -9.39 -12.41 11.01
CA ARG A 43 -9.79 -13.03 12.29
C ARG A 43 -10.30 -12.03 13.31
N GLY A 44 -10.20 -10.73 13.05
CA GLY A 44 -10.70 -9.67 13.93
C GLY A 44 -9.72 -9.20 15.01
N GLU A 45 -8.46 -9.64 15.01
CA GLU A 45 -7.45 -9.28 16.03
C GLU A 45 -7.26 -7.77 16.20
N HIS A 46 -7.44 -7.00 15.11
CA HIS A 46 -7.40 -5.53 15.15
C HIS A 46 -8.51 -4.89 16.01
N ARG A 47 -9.51 -5.65 16.44
CA ARG A 47 -10.65 -5.20 17.26
C ARG A 47 -10.67 -5.79 18.66
N THR A 48 -9.70 -6.62 18.99
CA THR A 48 -9.64 -7.36 20.26
C THR A 48 -8.25 -7.23 20.91
N GLY A 49 -8.14 -7.72 22.14
CA GLY A 49 -6.88 -7.70 22.85
C GLY A 49 -6.34 -6.28 23.14
N SER A 50 -5.04 -6.11 22.99
CA SER A 50 -4.35 -4.85 23.26
C SER A 50 -4.30 -3.88 22.08
N TYR A 51 -4.59 -4.34 20.87
CA TYR A 51 -4.44 -3.53 19.66
C TYR A 51 -5.33 -2.26 19.65
N PRO A 52 -6.60 -2.28 20.07
CA PRO A 52 -7.43 -1.08 20.19
C PRO A 52 -6.87 0.01 21.11
N ALA A 53 -6.00 -0.35 22.05
CA ALA A 53 -5.36 0.64 22.93
C ALA A 53 -4.21 1.40 22.25
N ILE A 54 -3.68 0.89 21.13
CA ILE A 54 -2.58 1.50 20.39
C ILE A 54 -2.98 2.05 19.01
N SER A 55 -4.13 1.63 18.48
CA SER A 55 -4.65 2.03 17.16
C SER A 55 -6.07 2.55 17.32
N ALA A 56 -6.25 3.87 17.28
CA ALA A 56 -7.55 4.51 17.48
C ALA A 56 -8.59 4.15 16.37
N ASP A 57 -8.12 3.96 15.14
CA ASP A 57 -8.95 3.56 14.00
C ASP A 57 -9.11 2.04 13.87
N MET A 58 -8.38 1.26 14.69
CA MET A 58 -8.36 -0.21 14.66
C MET A 58 -8.07 -0.76 13.25
N LEU A 59 -7.16 -0.12 12.54
CA LEU A 59 -6.73 -0.50 11.20
C LEU A 59 -5.24 -0.83 11.17
N VAL A 60 -4.80 -1.47 10.11
CA VAL A 60 -3.40 -1.69 9.76
C VAL A 60 -3.09 -1.00 8.43
N PRO A 61 -1.85 -0.49 8.23
CA PRO A 61 -0.68 -0.54 9.11
C PRO A 61 -0.71 0.50 10.24
N LEU A 62 0.01 0.20 11.33
CA LEU A 62 0.42 1.16 12.34
C LEU A 62 1.94 1.05 12.49
N LEU A 63 2.65 2.16 12.36
CA LEU A 63 4.09 2.24 12.60
C LEU A 63 4.34 2.82 13.98
N GLU A 64 5.18 2.17 14.79
CA GLU A 64 5.78 2.75 16.00
C GLU A 64 7.23 3.09 15.70
N ASP A 65 7.62 4.36 15.91
CA ASP A 65 9.00 4.84 15.80
C ASP A 65 9.27 5.92 16.86
N GLU A 66 10.42 5.86 17.54
CA GLU A 66 10.87 6.79 18.57
C GLU A 66 9.83 7.06 19.69
N GLY A 67 8.88 6.15 19.90
CA GLY A 67 7.82 6.25 20.90
C GLY A 67 6.52 6.86 20.38
N GLU A 68 6.51 7.36 19.16
CA GLU A 68 5.33 7.86 18.47
C GLU A 68 4.63 6.74 17.66
N ARG A 69 3.37 6.97 17.32
CA ARG A 69 2.54 6.04 16.54
C ARG A 69 1.91 6.73 15.35
N PHE A 70 2.13 6.14 14.19
CA PHE A 70 1.65 6.68 12.92
C PHE A 70 0.68 5.70 12.27
N SER A 71 -0.52 6.15 11.96
CA SER A 71 -1.51 5.41 11.17
C SER A 71 -1.61 5.98 9.75
N GLN A 72 -2.36 5.30 8.87
CA GLN A 72 -2.51 5.65 7.45
C GLN A 72 -1.24 5.48 6.62
N SER A 73 -1.28 4.54 5.67
CA SER A 73 -0.08 4.17 4.87
C SER A 73 0.56 5.35 4.15
N MET A 74 -0.25 6.33 3.69
CA MET A 74 0.28 7.52 3.02
C MET A 74 1.05 8.41 3.99
N ALA A 75 0.49 8.70 5.17
CA ALA A 75 1.14 9.49 6.21
C ALA A 75 2.42 8.81 6.71
N ILE A 76 2.40 7.48 6.87
CA ILE A 76 3.60 6.71 7.25
C ILE A 76 4.70 6.84 6.20
N MET A 77 4.37 6.72 4.90
CA MET A 77 5.36 6.85 3.84
C MET A 77 5.92 8.27 3.73
N GLU A 78 5.09 9.32 3.93
CA GLU A 78 5.55 10.72 4.00
C GLU A 78 6.49 10.92 5.20
N TYR A 79 6.10 10.43 6.39
CA TYR A 79 6.95 10.47 7.58
C TYR A 79 8.32 9.81 7.32
N LEU A 80 8.32 8.60 6.77
CA LEU A 80 9.56 7.88 6.46
C LEU A 80 10.42 8.66 5.44
N ASP A 81 9.80 9.35 4.48
CA ASP A 81 10.51 10.13 3.47
C ASP A 81 11.13 11.41 4.06
N GLU A 82 10.49 12.02 5.06
CA GLU A 82 11.00 13.19 5.76
C GLU A 82 12.14 12.87 6.73
N VAL A 83 12.02 11.77 7.50
CA VAL A 83 13.04 11.40 8.51
C VAL A 83 14.19 10.57 7.94
N HIS A 84 13.97 9.93 6.80
CA HIS A 84 14.95 9.16 6.04
C HIS A 84 14.89 9.58 4.56
N PRO A 85 15.41 10.75 4.18
CA PRO A 85 15.18 11.31 2.86
C PRO A 85 15.80 10.49 1.71
N GLU A 86 16.77 9.62 1.99
CA GLU A 86 17.44 8.81 0.96
C GLU A 86 17.16 7.30 1.08
N PRO A 87 16.82 6.63 -0.02
CA PRO A 87 16.43 7.20 -1.33
C PRO A 87 15.04 7.85 -1.23
N PRO A 88 14.78 8.96 -1.98
CA PRO A 88 13.51 9.68 -1.87
C PRO A 88 12.35 8.90 -2.49
N LEU A 89 11.18 8.97 -1.87
CA LEU A 89 9.92 8.44 -2.41
C LEU A 89 9.12 9.51 -3.18
N LEU A 90 9.53 10.77 -3.08
CA LEU A 90 8.94 11.91 -3.78
C LEU A 90 10.01 12.69 -4.55
N PRO A 91 9.69 13.24 -5.74
CA PRO A 91 10.58 14.12 -6.45
C PRO A 91 11.00 15.36 -5.63
N SER A 92 12.10 16.01 -6.01
CA SER A 92 12.57 17.21 -5.31
C SER A 92 11.74 18.46 -5.65
N ASP A 93 11.18 18.54 -6.86
CA ASP A 93 10.39 19.69 -7.30
C ASP A 93 8.92 19.60 -6.85
N PRO A 94 8.28 20.76 -6.54
CA PRO A 94 6.92 20.78 -6.02
C PRO A 94 5.85 20.20 -6.96
N ALA A 95 6.00 20.38 -8.26
CA ALA A 95 5.05 19.87 -9.25
C ALA A 95 5.12 18.35 -9.36
N GLY A 96 6.33 17.79 -9.45
CA GLY A 96 6.54 16.34 -9.43
C GLY A 96 6.02 15.71 -8.13
N ARG A 97 6.26 16.33 -6.98
CA ARG A 97 5.69 15.88 -5.68
C ARG A 97 4.16 15.83 -5.72
N ALA A 98 3.52 16.85 -6.30
CA ALA A 98 2.06 16.89 -6.44
C ALA A 98 1.55 15.77 -7.35
N HIS A 99 2.19 15.52 -8.49
CA HIS A 99 1.83 14.45 -9.42
C HIS A 99 1.98 13.07 -8.79
N VAL A 100 3.10 12.79 -8.11
CA VAL A 100 3.31 11.51 -7.42
C VAL A 100 2.26 11.30 -6.32
N ARG A 101 1.92 12.35 -5.54
CA ARG A 101 0.85 12.27 -4.55
C ARG A 101 -0.52 12.04 -5.19
N ALA A 102 -0.84 12.69 -6.30
CA ALA A 102 -2.10 12.48 -7.01
C ALA A 102 -2.24 11.04 -7.50
N LEU A 103 -1.20 10.47 -8.13
CA LEU A 103 -1.15 9.06 -8.52
C LEU A 103 -1.32 8.14 -7.31
N SER A 104 -0.63 8.41 -6.21
CA SER A 104 -0.73 7.60 -4.99
C SER A 104 -2.13 7.64 -4.38
N GLN A 105 -2.73 8.83 -4.34
CA GLN A 105 -4.05 9.04 -3.75
C GLN A 105 -5.17 8.49 -4.63
N SER A 106 -5.04 8.50 -5.95
CA SER A 106 -6.04 7.85 -6.82
C SER A 106 -6.18 6.36 -6.51
N ILE A 107 -5.11 5.69 -6.08
CA ILE A 107 -5.19 4.32 -5.57
C ILE A 107 -5.64 4.28 -4.10
N ALA A 108 -5.00 5.08 -3.24
CA ALA A 108 -5.18 4.98 -1.80
C ALA A 108 -6.52 5.53 -1.31
N CYS A 109 -7.08 6.53 -2.00
CA CYS A 109 -8.29 7.24 -1.60
C CYS A 109 -9.50 6.96 -2.50
N GLU A 110 -9.29 6.56 -3.76
CA GLU A 110 -10.41 6.37 -4.70
C GLU A 110 -10.70 4.88 -4.98
N ILE A 111 -9.67 4.03 -5.12
CA ILE A 111 -9.87 2.60 -5.43
C ILE A 111 -9.94 1.75 -4.16
N HIS A 112 -8.89 1.82 -3.34
CA HIS A 112 -8.73 0.94 -2.19
C HIS A 112 -9.87 1.03 -1.16
N PRO A 113 -10.42 2.20 -0.80
CA PRO A 113 -11.50 2.30 0.19
C PRO A 113 -12.78 1.59 -0.24
N LEU A 114 -13.13 1.61 -1.52
CA LEU A 114 -14.30 0.94 -2.09
C LEU A 114 -14.19 -0.59 -2.02
N ASN A 115 -12.96 -1.10 -2.04
CA ASN A 115 -12.64 -2.53 -2.06
C ASN A 115 -12.03 -3.04 -0.74
N ASN A 116 -12.08 -2.22 0.31
CA ASN A 116 -11.59 -2.58 1.63
C ASN A 116 -12.43 -3.72 2.24
N LEU A 117 -11.79 -4.59 3.01
CA LEU A 117 -12.42 -5.74 3.66
C LEU A 117 -13.71 -5.38 4.43
N ARG A 118 -13.75 -4.20 5.09
CA ARG A 118 -14.94 -3.74 5.82
C ARG A 118 -16.12 -3.47 4.88
N VAL A 119 -15.87 -2.90 3.70
CA VAL A 119 -16.89 -2.64 2.68
C VAL A 119 -17.38 -3.97 2.11
N LEU A 120 -16.48 -4.86 1.71
CA LEU A 120 -16.84 -6.16 1.16
C LEU A 120 -17.64 -7.01 2.17
N LYS A 121 -17.27 -6.94 3.47
CA LYS A 121 -18.05 -7.60 4.53
C LYS A 121 -19.45 -7.00 4.67
N TYR A 122 -19.61 -5.69 4.58
CA TYR A 122 -20.89 -5.00 4.63
C TYR A 122 -21.79 -5.41 3.46
N LEU A 123 -21.25 -5.43 2.23
CA LEU A 123 -22.00 -5.88 1.04
C LEU A 123 -22.60 -7.27 1.23
N VAL A 124 -21.83 -8.23 1.75
CA VAL A 124 -22.28 -9.62 1.92
C VAL A 124 -23.15 -9.79 3.18
N LYS A 125 -22.70 -9.26 4.33
CA LYS A 125 -23.34 -9.54 5.61
C LYS A 125 -24.59 -8.72 5.85
N ASP A 126 -24.55 -7.44 5.51
CA ASP A 126 -25.62 -6.49 5.82
C ASP A 126 -26.57 -6.31 4.62
N LEU A 127 -26.03 -6.07 3.42
CA LEU A 127 -26.82 -5.93 2.19
C LEU A 127 -27.21 -7.27 1.56
N LYS A 128 -26.71 -8.41 2.08
CA LYS A 128 -27.04 -9.78 1.62
C LYS A 128 -26.74 -10.04 0.14
N LEU A 129 -25.75 -9.33 -0.41
CA LEU A 129 -25.30 -9.62 -1.76
C LEU A 129 -24.55 -10.96 -1.78
N ASP A 130 -24.70 -11.69 -2.87
CA ASP A 130 -23.94 -12.92 -3.10
C ASP A 130 -22.47 -12.65 -3.42
N GLU A 131 -21.66 -13.69 -3.50
CA GLU A 131 -20.23 -13.59 -3.78
C GLU A 131 -19.96 -13.04 -5.18
N GLU A 132 -20.82 -13.35 -6.16
CA GLU A 132 -20.67 -12.85 -7.52
C GLU A 132 -20.89 -11.33 -7.59
N ALA A 133 -21.96 -10.83 -6.99
CA ALA A 133 -22.24 -9.39 -6.91
C ALA A 133 -21.13 -8.63 -6.18
N LYS A 134 -20.60 -9.19 -5.07
CA LYS A 134 -19.44 -8.62 -4.37
C LYS A 134 -18.19 -8.60 -5.27
N ASN A 135 -17.91 -9.68 -6.01
CA ASN A 135 -16.76 -9.75 -6.90
C ASN A 135 -16.91 -8.80 -8.10
N ASN A 136 -18.12 -8.64 -8.62
CA ASN A 136 -18.44 -7.67 -9.68
C ASN A 136 -18.25 -6.23 -9.19
N TRP A 137 -18.70 -5.89 -7.96
CA TRP A 137 -18.38 -4.62 -7.31
C TRP A 137 -16.87 -4.37 -7.29
N TYR A 138 -16.10 -5.36 -6.83
CA TYR A 138 -14.65 -5.25 -6.71
C TYR A 138 -13.99 -4.97 -8.06
N ARG A 139 -14.32 -5.77 -9.07
CA ARG A 139 -13.78 -5.67 -10.43
C ARG A 139 -14.14 -4.34 -11.09
N HIS A 140 -15.38 -3.89 -10.91
CA HIS A 140 -15.86 -2.61 -11.45
C HIS A 140 -15.01 -1.45 -10.96
N TRP A 141 -14.88 -1.28 -9.64
CA TRP A 141 -14.13 -0.14 -9.08
C TRP A 141 -12.63 -0.21 -9.31
N VAL A 142 -12.05 -1.41 -9.35
CA VAL A 142 -10.65 -1.57 -9.75
C VAL A 142 -10.47 -1.18 -11.21
N ARG A 143 -11.33 -1.66 -12.11
CA ARG A 143 -11.23 -1.38 -13.54
C ARG A 143 -11.37 0.11 -13.84
N ASP A 144 -12.39 0.74 -13.30
CA ASP A 144 -12.65 2.18 -13.52
C ASP A 144 -11.48 3.04 -13.00
N GLY A 145 -11.06 2.80 -11.77
CA GLY A 145 -9.96 3.54 -11.17
C GLY A 145 -8.62 3.32 -11.86
N MET A 146 -8.32 2.08 -12.30
CA MET A 146 -7.05 1.79 -12.98
C MET A 146 -7.01 2.34 -14.41
N LEU A 147 -8.15 2.45 -15.10
CA LEU A 147 -8.26 3.20 -16.36
C LEU A 147 -7.99 4.69 -16.15
N ALA A 148 -8.49 5.28 -15.06
CA ALA A 148 -8.20 6.67 -14.70
C ALA A 148 -6.70 6.85 -14.38
N PHE A 149 -6.10 5.91 -13.64
CA PHE A 149 -4.67 5.90 -13.33
C PHE A 149 -3.82 5.83 -14.60
N GLU A 150 -4.14 4.95 -15.55
CA GLU A 150 -3.46 4.85 -16.85
C GLU A 150 -3.52 6.17 -17.63
N ARG A 151 -4.71 6.82 -17.67
CA ARG A 151 -4.88 8.13 -18.31
C ARG A 151 -4.00 9.22 -17.65
N GLN A 152 -3.85 9.19 -16.32
CA GLN A 152 -2.95 10.11 -15.62
C GLN A 152 -1.49 9.87 -16.02
N LEU A 153 -1.02 8.63 -16.04
CA LEU A 153 0.31 8.29 -16.52
C LEU A 153 0.53 8.75 -17.98
N ALA A 154 -0.49 8.65 -18.82
CA ALA A 154 -0.41 9.03 -20.24
C ALA A 154 -0.30 10.55 -20.47
N GLN A 155 -0.61 11.38 -19.48
CA GLN A 155 -0.44 12.85 -19.57
C GLN A 155 1.03 13.30 -19.49
N HIS A 156 1.93 12.40 -19.11
CA HIS A 156 3.36 12.70 -18.94
C HIS A 156 4.22 11.84 -19.89
N PRO A 157 5.48 12.20 -20.13
CA PRO A 157 6.40 11.36 -20.88
C PRO A 157 6.49 9.95 -20.27
N ALA A 158 6.72 8.96 -21.13
CA ALA A 158 6.91 7.59 -20.66
C ALA A 158 8.16 7.50 -19.76
N SER A 159 8.04 6.74 -18.67
CA SER A 159 9.09 6.53 -17.69
C SER A 159 9.13 5.08 -17.24
N THR A 160 10.20 4.67 -16.58
CA THR A 160 10.39 3.28 -16.10
C THR A 160 9.39 2.94 -14.99
N TYR A 161 9.12 3.89 -14.09
CA TYR A 161 8.18 3.75 -12.97
C TYR A 161 6.99 4.70 -13.15
N CYS A 162 6.10 4.77 -12.20
CA CYS A 162 4.96 5.68 -12.26
C CYS A 162 5.37 7.14 -12.48
N TRP A 163 6.56 7.50 -12.02
CA TRP A 163 7.15 8.83 -12.23
C TRP A 163 8.68 8.74 -12.29
N GLY A 164 9.26 9.03 -13.46
CA GLY A 164 10.70 9.03 -13.62
C GLY A 164 11.35 7.64 -13.65
N ASN A 165 12.63 7.59 -13.28
CA ASN A 165 13.47 6.39 -13.43
C ASN A 165 13.88 5.76 -12.09
N THR A 166 13.26 6.20 -10.99
CA THR A 166 13.39 5.60 -9.65
C THR A 166 12.01 5.37 -9.06
N PRO A 167 11.81 4.29 -8.27
CA PRO A 167 10.52 4.03 -7.62
C PRO A 167 10.11 5.18 -6.72
N THR A 168 8.82 5.49 -6.74
CA THR A 168 8.21 6.54 -5.93
C THR A 168 7.12 6.00 -5.03
N MET A 169 6.51 6.86 -4.23
CA MET A 169 5.32 6.55 -3.42
C MET A 169 4.16 6.01 -4.29
N ALA A 170 4.05 6.46 -5.55
CA ALA A 170 3.02 5.96 -6.47
C ALA A 170 3.22 4.47 -6.80
N ASP A 171 4.46 4.04 -6.97
CA ASP A 171 4.82 2.64 -7.20
C ASP A 171 4.55 1.77 -5.97
N CYS A 172 4.81 2.31 -4.77
CA CYS A 172 4.44 1.65 -3.51
C CYS A 172 2.92 1.43 -3.40
N CYS A 173 2.10 2.28 -4.01
CA CYS A 173 0.65 2.13 -4.08
C CYS A 173 0.21 1.19 -5.20
N LEU A 174 0.83 1.27 -6.37
CA LEU A 174 0.48 0.52 -7.57
C LEU A 174 0.64 -0.98 -7.35
N VAL A 175 1.80 -1.43 -6.88
CA VAL A 175 2.11 -2.87 -6.79
C VAL A 175 1.12 -3.62 -5.90
N PRO A 176 0.78 -3.18 -4.68
CA PRO A 176 -0.25 -3.82 -3.88
C PRO A 176 -1.64 -3.83 -4.53
N GLN A 177 -1.99 -2.79 -5.31
CA GLN A 177 -3.27 -2.69 -5.99
C GLN A 177 -3.38 -3.74 -7.10
N ILE A 178 -2.37 -3.88 -7.95
CA ILE A 178 -2.33 -4.91 -9.00
C ILE A 178 -2.32 -6.31 -8.39
N PHE A 179 -1.47 -6.53 -7.38
CA PHE A 179 -1.39 -7.82 -6.67
C PHE A 179 -2.76 -8.24 -6.13
N ASN A 180 -3.46 -7.33 -5.46
CA ASN A 180 -4.76 -7.63 -4.88
C ASN A 180 -5.86 -7.78 -5.96
N GLY A 181 -5.81 -6.96 -7.02
CA GLY A 181 -6.75 -7.08 -8.15
C GLY A 181 -6.63 -8.42 -8.88
N ARG A 182 -5.42 -8.95 -9.05
CA ARG A 182 -5.20 -10.29 -9.63
C ARG A 182 -5.88 -11.41 -8.84
N ARG A 183 -6.00 -11.27 -7.52
CA ARG A 183 -6.71 -12.24 -6.66
C ARG A 183 -8.23 -12.25 -6.86
N PHE A 184 -8.79 -11.20 -7.44
CA PHE A 184 -10.20 -11.05 -7.75
C PHE A 184 -10.48 -11.13 -9.26
N ASP A 185 -9.50 -11.62 -10.03
CA ASP A 185 -9.58 -11.75 -11.49
C ASP A 185 -9.94 -10.43 -12.18
N CYS A 186 -9.37 -9.31 -11.70
CA CYS A 186 -9.55 -8.01 -12.34
C CYS A 186 -8.82 -7.97 -13.66
N ASP A 187 -9.47 -7.38 -14.68
CA ASP A 187 -8.89 -7.16 -15.99
C ASP A 187 -7.99 -5.92 -15.99
N PHE A 188 -6.72 -6.12 -16.31
CA PHE A 188 -5.71 -5.08 -16.50
C PHE A 188 -5.30 -4.89 -17.96
N SER A 189 -6.04 -5.45 -18.92
CA SER A 189 -5.82 -5.22 -20.34
C SER A 189 -6.02 -3.74 -20.70
N GLY A 190 -5.24 -3.25 -21.68
CA GLY A 190 -5.33 -1.85 -22.10
C GLY A 190 -4.71 -0.85 -21.11
N LEU A 191 -3.86 -1.31 -20.18
CA LEU A 191 -3.13 -0.48 -19.20
C LEU A 191 -1.59 -0.61 -19.42
N PRO A 192 -1.05 -0.29 -20.61
CA PRO A 192 0.33 -0.63 -20.94
C PRO A 192 1.36 0.09 -20.06
N ARG A 193 1.17 1.36 -19.71
CA ARG A 193 2.11 2.10 -18.84
C ARG A 193 2.04 1.62 -17.40
N THR A 194 0.85 1.40 -16.90
CA THR A 194 0.60 0.84 -15.57
C THR A 194 1.28 -0.51 -15.39
N MET A 195 1.10 -1.40 -16.38
CA MET A 195 1.69 -2.74 -16.31
C MET A 195 3.20 -2.72 -16.50
N ALA A 196 3.74 -1.85 -17.37
CA ALA A 196 5.19 -1.69 -17.50
C ALA A 196 5.84 -1.20 -16.19
N ALA A 197 5.25 -0.21 -15.52
CA ALA A 197 5.73 0.26 -14.23
C ALA A 197 5.65 -0.85 -13.15
N PHE A 198 4.54 -1.60 -13.11
CA PHE A 198 4.40 -2.76 -12.22
C PHE A 198 5.50 -3.80 -12.46
N GLU A 199 5.75 -4.16 -13.71
CA GLU A 199 6.78 -5.16 -14.06
C GLU A 199 8.18 -4.68 -13.71
N ALA A 200 8.49 -3.40 -13.94
CA ALA A 200 9.77 -2.80 -13.53
C ALA A 200 9.94 -2.85 -11.99
N CYS A 201 8.92 -2.51 -11.23
CA CYS A 201 8.93 -2.62 -9.77
C CYS A 201 9.22 -4.05 -9.31
N MET A 202 8.61 -5.04 -9.95
CA MET A 202 8.76 -6.45 -9.59
C MET A 202 10.15 -7.03 -9.91
N GLN A 203 11.04 -6.31 -10.60
CA GLN A 203 12.46 -6.67 -10.74
C GLN A 203 13.27 -6.27 -9.49
N LEU A 204 12.75 -5.42 -8.65
CA LEU A 204 13.46 -4.91 -7.47
C LEU A 204 13.22 -5.81 -6.25
N ASP A 205 14.30 -6.18 -5.56
CA ASP A 205 14.27 -6.98 -4.34
C ASP A 205 13.36 -6.38 -3.24
N ALA A 206 13.34 -5.04 -3.12
CA ALA A 206 12.50 -4.33 -2.15
C ALA A 206 11.00 -4.64 -2.31
N PHE A 207 10.52 -4.77 -3.55
CA PHE A 207 9.12 -5.13 -3.84
C PHE A 207 8.88 -6.64 -3.69
N GLN A 208 9.84 -7.45 -4.12
CA GLN A 208 9.74 -8.91 -4.01
C GLN A 208 9.67 -9.37 -2.55
N ARG A 209 10.54 -8.84 -1.68
CA ARG A 209 10.54 -9.16 -0.24
C ARG A 209 9.28 -8.70 0.49
N ALA A 210 8.66 -7.61 0.03
CA ALA A 210 7.46 -7.06 0.65
C ALA A 210 6.18 -7.85 0.33
N GLN A 211 6.22 -8.81 -0.61
CA GLN A 211 5.04 -9.58 -1.04
C GLN A 211 4.38 -10.34 0.12
N PRO A 212 3.04 -10.51 0.08
CA PRO A 212 2.31 -11.26 1.09
C PRO A 212 2.87 -12.66 1.39
N SER A 213 3.29 -13.38 0.35
CA SER A 213 3.85 -14.74 0.48
C SER A 213 5.23 -14.79 1.17
N ARG A 214 5.88 -13.65 1.35
CA ARG A 214 7.17 -13.51 2.02
C ARG A 214 7.06 -13.04 3.47
N CYS A 215 5.86 -12.71 3.91
CA CYS A 215 5.61 -12.25 5.28
C CYS A 215 5.63 -13.43 6.26
N PRO A 216 6.10 -13.21 7.52
CA PRO A 216 6.16 -14.27 8.54
C PRO A 216 4.81 -14.89 8.91
N ASP A 217 3.71 -14.12 8.76
CA ASP A 217 2.34 -14.54 9.03
C ASP A 217 1.59 -15.02 7.76
N ALA A 218 2.33 -15.27 6.65
CA ALA A 218 1.72 -15.74 5.42
C ALA A 218 1.04 -17.10 5.62
N GLU A 219 -0.21 -17.20 5.19
CA GLU A 219 -0.98 -18.44 5.14
C GLU A 219 -0.94 -19.02 3.72
N ALA A 220 -0.90 -20.34 3.63
CA ALA A 220 -0.88 -21.09 2.38
C ALA A 220 -2.17 -20.87 1.55
#